data_b7c7322ec0afde31a9ffab647cb0296c
#
_entry.id   b7c7322ec0afde31a9ffab647cb0296c
#
_cell.length_a   1.000
_cell.length_b   1.000
_cell.length_c   1.000
_cell.angle_alpha   90.00
_cell.angle_beta   90.00
_cell.angle_gamma   90.00
#
_symmetry.space_group_name_H-M   'P 1'
#
loop_
_entity.id
_entity.type
_entity.pdbx_description
1 polymer ?
#
loop_
_entity_poly.entity_id
_entity_poly.type
_entity_poly.pdbx_seq_one_letter_code
_entity_poly.pdbx_strand_id
1 'polypeptide(L)'
;MTNEAIPPGKPKRAKPKRVYSDKYSDHLEPRYWTTWLGLACMVIIAHLPNRLSMAVGILAGHLLYFFGHNRRRITTINIGLCFPELSEPEQKKLIRQTTVDSGIGFVEMCISWFNHTKIKPDMIEIQGDQNLFDAAGEGRGVILVGAHYTTLDLGGLLMAQCRRVGVMYRANKNPLFDLIVRNSRKKFCETVIERSDMRSVIRFIKDGGVMWYAPDQDYGPKQAVFAPFFGIEAATITVIPRLVKVNNSPVLILSHHRKPNNGGYIVSISEPVKDYPTGNDRADATRINALLESEIRKYPEQYMWLHRKFKTRPEGEDRIYPKKR
;
A
#
# COMPACT_ATOMS: atom_id res chain seq x y z
N MET A 1 -31.89 20.59 4.36
CA MET A 1 -31.56 19.91 3.09
C MET A 1 -31.53 18.42 3.38
N THR A 2 -32.48 17.71 2.86
CA THR A 2 -32.81 16.32 3.17
C THR A 2 -31.77 15.36 2.62
N ASN A 3 -31.28 14.51 3.49
CA ASN A 3 -30.33 13.44 3.21
C ASN A 3 -31.07 12.30 2.48
N GLU A 4 -31.22 12.36 1.17
CA GLU A 4 -31.80 11.26 0.40
C GLU A 4 -30.75 10.15 0.24
N ALA A 5 -30.98 9.05 0.93
CA ALA A 5 -30.21 7.82 0.80
C ALA A 5 -30.45 7.19 -0.59
N ILE A 6 -29.40 6.97 -1.34
CA ILE A 6 -29.42 6.25 -2.63
C ILE A 6 -30.02 4.84 -2.40
N PRO A 7 -31.04 4.41 -3.16
CA PRO A 7 -31.67 3.10 -2.97
C PRO A 7 -30.65 1.95 -3.17
N PRO A 8 -30.73 0.88 -2.36
CA PRO A 8 -29.82 -0.23 -2.43
C PRO A 8 -29.98 -0.98 -3.75
N GLY A 9 -28.96 -0.91 -4.61
CA GLY A 9 -28.91 -1.72 -5.84
C GLY A 9 -28.93 -3.22 -5.50
N LYS A 10 -29.65 -4.01 -6.32
CA LYS A 10 -29.81 -5.48 -6.16
C LYS A 10 -28.49 -6.15 -5.74
N PRO A 11 -28.51 -7.05 -4.73
CA PRO A 11 -27.32 -7.73 -4.26
C PRO A 11 -26.69 -8.54 -5.40
N LYS A 12 -25.52 -8.13 -5.85
CA LYS A 12 -24.74 -8.98 -6.78
C LYS A 12 -24.36 -10.26 -6.04
N ARG A 13 -24.78 -11.42 -6.57
CA ARG A 13 -24.34 -12.74 -6.08
C ARG A 13 -22.85 -12.71 -5.78
N ALA A 14 -22.48 -13.06 -4.56
CA ALA A 14 -21.08 -13.18 -4.17
C ALA A 14 -20.39 -14.14 -5.13
N LYS A 15 -19.35 -13.68 -5.81
CA LYS A 15 -18.53 -14.57 -6.65
C LYS A 15 -17.92 -15.62 -5.74
N PRO A 16 -17.94 -16.91 -6.15
CA PRO A 16 -17.36 -17.96 -5.33
C PRO A 16 -15.91 -17.63 -4.98
N LYS A 17 -15.52 -17.90 -3.72
CA LYS A 17 -14.11 -17.74 -3.29
C LYS A 17 -13.25 -18.57 -4.23
N ARG A 18 -12.29 -17.97 -4.91
CA ARG A 18 -11.31 -18.69 -5.71
C ARG A 18 -10.40 -19.45 -4.76
N VAL A 19 -10.60 -20.74 -4.65
CA VAL A 19 -9.67 -21.64 -3.96
C VAL A 19 -8.58 -21.97 -4.96
N TYR A 20 -7.39 -21.44 -4.77
CA TYR A 20 -6.21 -21.78 -5.55
C TYR A 20 -5.44 -22.89 -4.83
N SER A 21 -4.84 -23.81 -5.59
CA SER A 21 -3.92 -24.79 -5.03
C SER A 21 -2.74 -24.12 -4.34
N ASP A 22 -2.31 -24.69 -3.22
CA ASP A 22 -1.12 -24.26 -2.48
C ASP A 22 0.16 -25.00 -2.92
N LYS A 23 0.07 -25.85 -3.98
CA LYS A 23 1.20 -26.61 -4.50
C LYS A 23 1.71 -26.02 -5.81
N TYR A 24 3.01 -25.81 -5.90
CA TYR A 24 3.67 -25.35 -7.13
C TYR A 24 3.53 -26.34 -8.29
N SER A 25 3.52 -27.67 -7.99
CA SER A 25 3.33 -28.74 -8.97
C SER A 25 2.06 -28.60 -9.80
N ASP A 26 1.01 -27.98 -9.25
CA ASP A 26 -0.27 -27.80 -9.93
C ASP A 26 -0.26 -26.65 -10.94
N HIS A 27 0.90 -25.99 -11.08
CA HIS A 27 1.10 -24.81 -11.93
C HIS A 27 2.26 -25.01 -12.94
N LEU A 28 2.52 -26.24 -13.38
CA LEU A 28 3.59 -26.55 -14.36
C LEU A 28 3.11 -26.51 -15.82
N GLU A 29 1.78 -26.42 -16.05
CA GLU A 29 1.19 -26.38 -17.39
C GLU A 29 1.75 -25.21 -18.24
N PRO A 30 1.76 -25.33 -19.60
CA PRO A 30 2.28 -24.31 -20.52
C PRO A 30 1.71 -22.90 -20.31
N ARG A 31 0.45 -22.80 -19.87
CA ARG A 31 -0.19 -21.49 -19.58
C ARG A 31 0.52 -20.70 -18.47
N TYR A 32 1.35 -21.32 -17.65
CA TYR A 32 2.13 -20.68 -16.59
C TYR A 32 3.59 -20.42 -16.95
N TRP A 33 4.10 -20.90 -18.09
CA TRP A 33 5.52 -20.80 -18.44
C TRP A 33 6.01 -19.35 -18.51
N THR A 34 5.21 -18.43 -19.05
CA THR A 34 5.56 -17.00 -19.06
C THR A 34 5.65 -16.44 -17.63
N THR A 35 4.80 -16.91 -16.73
CA THR A 35 4.87 -16.54 -15.30
C THR A 35 6.12 -17.11 -14.66
N TRP A 36 6.46 -18.38 -14.91
CA TRP A 36 7.69 -18.98 -14.42
C TRP A 36 8.94 -18.27 -14.94
N LEU A 37 8.97 -17.89 -16.21
CA LEU A 37 10.06 -17.10 -16.77
C LEU A 37 10.21 -15.75 -16.06
N GLY A 38 9.08 -15.05 -15.85
CA GLY A 38 9.06 -13.79 -15.09
C GLY A 38 9.58 -13.97 -13.66
N LEU A 39 9.15 -15.04 -12.97
CA LEU A 39 9.63 -15.38 -11.62
C LEU A 39 11.14 -15.70 -11.61
N ALA A 40 11.64 -16.44 -12.59
CA ALA A 40 13.08 -16.72 -12.73
C ALA A 40 13.89 -15.42 -12.88
N CYS A 41 13.42 -14.48 -13.72
CA CYS A 41 14.02 -13.14 -13.81
C CYS A 41 14.02 -12.40 -12.47
N MET A 42 12.91 -12.45 -11.73
CA MET A 42 12.84 -11.82 -10.40
C MET A 42 13.80 -12.44 -9.40
N VAL A 43 13.99 -13.77 -9.42
CA VAL A 43 14.98 -14.49 -8.60
C VAL A 43 16.39 -14.04 -8.97
N ILE A 44 16.71 -13.97 -10.25
CA ILE A 44 18.02 -13.50 -10.71
C ILE A 44 18.27 -12.07 -10.19
N ILE A 45 17.33 -11.16 -10.40
CA ILE A 45 17.43 -9.76 -9.93
C ILE A 45 17.66 -9.71 -8.40
N ALA A 46 16.94 -10.53 -7.63
CA ALA A 46 17.10 -10.56 -6.17
C ALA A 46 18.50 -10.97 -5.72
N HIS A 47 19.21 -11.81 -6.51
CA HIS A 47 20.53 -12.34 -6.17
C HIS A 47 21.69 -11.54 -6.77
N LEU A 48 21.45 -10.57 -7.66
CA LEU A 48 22.48 -9.69 -8.17
C LEU A 48 23.20 -8.93 -7.04
N PRO A 49 24.49 -8.59 -7.17
CA PRO A 49 25.15 -7.66 -6.26
C PRO A 49 24.37 -6.35 -6.08
N ASN A 50 24.42 -5.72 -4.89
CA ASN A 50 23.58 -4.56 -4.56
C ASN A 50 23.66 -3.44 -5.61
N ARG A 51 24.87 -3.12 -6.09
CA ARG A 51 25.07 -2.08 -7.12
C ARG A 51 24.36 -2.41 -8.43
N LEU A 52 24.43 -3.68 -8.86
CA LEU A 52 23.74 -4.13 -10.08
C LEU A 52 22.22 -4.18 -9.91
N SER A 53 21.73 -4.68 -8.78
CA SER A 53 20.30 -4.66 -8.48
C SER A 53 19.75 -3.24 -8.55
N MET A 54 20.44 -2.27 -7.92
CA MET A 54 20.04 -0.87 -7.96
C MET A 54 20.10 -0.28 -9.37
N ALA A 55 21.15 -0.58 -10.15
CA ALA A 55 21.25 -0.15 -11.55
C ALA A 55 20.09 -0.69 -12.40
N VAL A 56 19.70 -1.96 -12.21
CA VAL A 56 18.52 -2.56 -12.87
C VAL A 56 17.25 -1.82 -12.46
N GLY A 57 17.05 -1.48 -11.19
CA GLY A 57 15.89 -0.72 -10.71
C GLY A 57 15.84 0.68 -11.32
N ILE A 58 16.94 1.40 -11.32
CA ILE A 58 17.04 2.74 -11.93
C ILE A 58 16.75 2.67 -13.43
N LEU A 59 17.33 1.71 -14.15
CA LEU A 59 17.06 1.50 -15.57
C LEU A 59 15.58 1.20 -15.82
N ALA A 60 14.99 0.27 -15.06
CA ALA A 60 13.58 -0.06 -15.16
C ALA A 60 12.69 1.16 -14.92
N GLY A 61 13.04 2.02 -13.94
CA GLY A 61 12.35 3.27 -13.68
C GLY A 61 12.46 4.28 -14.82
N HIS A 62 13.63 4.40 -15.47
CA HIS A 62 13.78 5.22 -16.66
C HIS A 62 12.97 4.67 -17.85
N LEU A 63 12.99 3.36 -18.06
CA LEU A 63 12.16 2.73 -19.09
C LEU A 63 10.67 2.98 -18.81
N LEU A 64 10.24 2.90 -17.56
CA LEU A 64 8.88 3.27 -17.17
C LEU A 64 8.57 4.74 -17.47
N TYR A 65 9.51 5.66 -17.22
CA TYR A 65 9.35 7.08 -17.54
C TYR A 65 9.18 7.33 -19.04
N PHE A 66 10.00 6.72 -19.88
CA PHE A 66 9.98 6.96 -21.33
C PHE A 66 8.85 6.22 -22.03
N PHE A 67 8.63 4.95 -21.71
CA PHE A 67 7.69 4.07 -22.41
C PHE A 67 6.36 3.88 -21.67
N GLY A 68 6.30 4.14 -20.38
CA GLY A 68 5.10 4.00 -19.54
C GLY A 68 4.12 5.17 -19.65
N HIS A 69 3.78 5.62 -20.87
CA HIS A 69 2.99 6.85 -21.14
C HIS A 69 1.74 6.99 -20.27
N ASN A 70 0.97 5.91 -20.10
CA ASN A 70 -0.26 5.95 -19.31
C ASN A 70 0.02 6.16 -17.81
N ARG A 71 1.06 5.48 -17.27
CA ARG A 71 1.46 5.62 -15.88
C ARG A 71 2.06 6.99 -15.61
N ARG A 72 2.97 7.44 -16.47
CA ARG A 72 3.53 8.79 -16.40
C ARG A 72 2.44 9.87 -16.44
N ARG A 73 1.46 9.76 -17.34
CA ARG A 73 0.33 10.70 -17.40
C ARG A 73 -0.46 10.76 -16.09
N ILE A 74 -0.75 9.59 -15.47
CA ILE A 74 -1.43 9.54 -14.17
C ILE A 74 -0.56 10.21 -13.09
N THR A 75 0.73 9.90 -13.04
CA THR A 75 1.68 10.52 -12.10
C THR A 75 1.74 12.03 -12.28
N THR A 76 1.81 12.52 -13.53
CA THR A 76 1.80 13.96 -13.85
C THR A 76 0.55 14.65 -13.32
N ILE A 77 -0.62 14.06 -13.54
CA ILE A 77 -1.89 14.60 -13.05
C ILE A 77 -1.89 14.65 -11.51
N ASN A 78 -1.51 13.55 -10.86
CA ASN A 78 -1.51 13.48 -9.40
C ASN A 78 -0.54 14.50 -8.78
N ILE A 79 0.69 14.57 -9.27
CA ILE A 79 1.72 15.49 -8.76
C ILE A 79 1.30 16.94 -9.01
N GLY A 80 0.80 17.27 -10.21
CA GLY A 80 0.32 18.63 -10.50
C GLY A 80 -0.84 19.07 -9.59
N LEU A 81 -1.71 18.15 -9.20
CA LEU A 81 -2.81 18.42 -8.27
C LEU A 81 -2.34 18.52 -6.82
N CYS A 82 -1.47 17.61 -6.38
CA CYS A 82 -1.09 17.49 -4.97
C CYS A 82 0.05 18.44 -4.55
N PHE A 83 0.81 18.95 -5.52
CA PHE A 83 1.93 19.89 -5.29
C PHE A 83 1.84 21.09 -6.24
N PRO A 84 0.74 21.87 -6.16
CA PRO A 84 0.57 23.06 -7.01
C PRO A 84 1.59 24.16 -6.71
N GLU A 85 2.22 24.10 -5.54
CA GLU A 85 3.28 25.02 -5.11
C GLU A 85 4.62 24.79 -5.84
N LEU A 86 4.83 23.60 -6.43
CA LEU A 86 6.06 23.31 -7.16
C LEU A 86 6.02 23.93 -8.56
N SER A 87 7.14 24.51 -8.98
CA SER A 87 7.34 24.96 -10.35
C SER A 87 7.29 23.77 -11.35
N GLU A 88 7.03 24.04 -12.62
CA GLU A 88 6.98 23.01 -13.67
C GLU A 88 8.28 22.14 -13.74
N PRO A 89 9.50 22.72 -13.64
CA PRO A 89 10.72 21.92 -13.57
C PRO A 89 10.79 21.00 -12.35
N GLU A 90 10.34 21.48 -11.18
CA GLU A 90 10.33 20.70 -9.94
C GLU A 90 9.30 19.55 -10.03
N GLN A 91 8.11 19.82 -10.56
CA GLN A 91 7.13 18.76 -10.81
C GLN A 91 7.68 17.69 -11.78
N LYS A 92 8.33 18.10 -12.89
CA LYS A 92 8.98 17.17 -13.83
C LYS A 92 10.08 16.33 -13.16
N LYS A 93 10.87 16.96 -12.28
CA LYS A 93 11.88 16.26 -11.48
C LYS A 93 11.24 15.21 -10.58
N LEU A 94 10.20 15.58 -9.82
CA LEU A 94 9.47 14.67 -8.92
C LEU A 94 8.81 13.53 -9.68
N ILE A 95 8.19 13.77 -10.83
CA ILE A 95 7.63 12.74 -11.72
C ILE A 95 8.69 11.72 -12.13
N ARG A 96 9.87 12.20 -12.55
CA ARG A 96 10.98 11.32 -12.95
C ARG A 96 11.50 10.53 -11.75
N GLN A 97 11.69 11.16 -10.61
CA GLN A 97 12.10 10.48 -9.37
C GLN A 97 11.09 9.40 -8.97
N THR A 98 9.79 9.70 -8.96
CA THR A 98 8.74 8.71 -8.65
C THR A 98 8.79 7.48 -9.56
N THR A 99 9.07 7.65 -10.85
CA THR A 99 9.18 6.50 -11.76
C THR A 99 10.45 5.71 -11.52
N VAL A 100 11.57 6.38 -11.20
CA VAL A 100 12.83 5.73 -10.83
C VAL A 100 12.65 4.95 -9.53
N ASP A 101 12.05 5.56 -8.51
CA ASP A 101 11.76 4.91 -7.22
C ASP A 101 10.80 3.72 -7.38
N SER A 102 9.85 3.79 -8.31
CA SER A 102 8.99 2.65 -8.63
C SER A 102 9.78 1.48 -9.23
N GLY A 103 10.79 1.76 -10.06
CA GLY A 103 11.69 0.74 -10.60
C GLY A 103 12.58 0.11 -9.53
N ILE A 104 13.12 0.93 -8.62
CA ILE A 104 13.88 0.46 -7.46
C ILE A 104 12.97 -0.37 -6.54
N GLY A 105 11.77 0.10 -6.25
CA GLY A 105 10.78 -0.63 -5.43
C GLY A 105 10.41 -2.00 -6.02
N PHE A 106 10.41 -2.15 -7.35
CA PHE A 106 10.26 -3.46 -7.98
C PHE A 106 11.45 -4.39 -7.65
N VAL A 107 12.67 -3.89 -7.68
CA VAL A 107 13.85 -4.67 -7.29
C VAL A 107 13.82 -5.04 -5.80
N GLU A 108 13.42 -4.11 -4.95
CA GLU A 108 13.25 -4.36 -3.50
C GLU A 108 12.17 -5.40 -3.21
N MET A 109 11.07 -5.39 -3.98
CA MET A 109 10.08 -6.45 -3.94
C MET A 109 10.70 -7.82 -4.30
N CYS A 110 11.51 -7.90 -5.36
CA CYS A 110 12.22 -9.12 -5.71
C CYS A 110 13.13 -9.59 -4.57
N ILE A 111 13.89 -8.69 -3.96
CA ILE A 111 14.76 -8.99 -2.81
C ILE A 111 13.94 -9.49 -1.63
N SER A 112 12.87 -8.80 -1.27
CA SER A 112 12.00 -9.21 -0.17
C SER A 112 11.42 -10.62 -0.37
N TRP A 113 11.03 -10.97 -1.59
CA TRP A 113 10.40 -12.27 -1.86
C TRP A 113 11.41 -13.42 -1.95
N PHE A 114 12.57 -13.19 -2.57
CA PHE A 114 13.48 -14.27 -2.99
C PHE A 114 14.84 -14.26 -2.31
N ASN A 115 15.28 -13.13 -1.73
CA ASN A 115 16.58 -13.00 -1.06
C ASN A 115 16.54 -12.00 0.10
N HIS A 116 15.60 -12.20 1.02
CA HIS A 116 15.34 -11.26 2.12
C HIS A 116 16.54 -11.09 3.07
N THR A 117 17.40 -12.07 3.19
CA THR A 117 18.62 -12.01 4.02
C THR A 117 19.64 -10.97 3.54
N LYS A 118 19.43 -10.41 2.33
CA LYS A 118 20.21 -9.32 1.79
C LYS A 118 19.96 -7.99 2.52
N ILE A 119 18.79 -7.84 3.11
CA ILE A 119 18.44 -6.68 3.94
C ILE A 119 18.75 -7.06 5.39
N LYS A 120 19.85 -6.49 5.90
CA LYS A 120 20.34 -6.76 7.26
C LYS A 120 19.67 -5.83 8.27
N PRO A 121 19.55 -6.23 9.55
CA PRO A 121 18.97 -5.40 10.61
C PRO A 121 19.67 -4.03 10.77
N ASP A 122 20.98 -3.97 10.62
CA ASP A 122 21.78 -2.73 10.69
C ASP A 122 21.47 -1.72 9.59
N MET A 123 20.81 -2.16 8.52
CA MET A 123 20.31 -1.28 7.45
C MET A 123 18.97 -0.63 7.79
N ILE A 124 18.35 -0.98 8.91
CA ILE A 124 16.96 -0.59 9.24
C ILE A 124 16.96 0.24 10.52
N GLU A 125 16.49 1.48 10.39
CA GLU A 125 16.21 2.35 11.52
C GLU A 125 14.71 2.29 11.84
N ILE A 126 14.36 2.00 13.09
CA ILE A 126 12.98 1.98 13.54
C ILE A 126 12.78 3.15 14.51
N GLN A 127 11.79 3.97 14.24
CA GLN A 127 11.42 5.11 15.06
C GLN A 127 10.00 4.90 15.60
N GLY A 128 9.83 5.03 16.91
CA GLY A 128 8.53 4.91 17.58
C GLY A 128 8.03 3.47 17.75
N ASP A 129 8.92 2.48 17.76
CA ASP A 129 8.61 1.08 18.08
C ASP A 129 7.97 0.93 19.46
N GLN A 130 8.39 1.74 20.44
CA GLN A 130 7.80 1.75 21.78
C GLN A 130 6.30 2.11 21.72
N ASN A 131 5.88 3.05 20.87
CA ASN A 131 4.47 3.38 20.69
C ASN A 131 3.64 2.14 20.27
N LEU A 132 4.21 1.30 19.40
CA LEU A 132 3.56 0.07 18.96
C LEU A 132 3.52 -0.98 20.08
N PHE A 133 4.61 -1.13 20.84
CA PHE A 133 4.67 -2.10 21.94
C PHE A 133 3.69 -1.73 23.03
N ASP A 134 3.62 -0.46 23.41
CA ASP A 134 2.69 0.04 24.43
C ASP A 134 1.24 -0.19 23.97
N ALA A 135 0.90 0.24 22.76
CA ALA A 135 -0.43 0.06 22.20
C ALA A 135 -0.84 -1.43 22.08
N ALA A 136 0.10 -2.30 21.69
CA ALA A 136 -0.16 -3.73 21.58
C ALA A 136 -0.25 -4.42 22.94
N GLY A 137 0.45 -3.92 23.94
CA GLY A 137 0.40 -4.40 25.34
C GLY A 137 -0.96 -4.25 25.97
N GLU A 138 -1.81 -3.34 25.49
CA GLU A 138 -3.18 -3.17 25.96
C GLU A 138 -4.12 -4.35 25.59
N GLY A 139 -3.70 -5.27 24.73
CA GLY A 139 -4.46 -6.46 24.34
C GLY A 139 -5.70 -6.20 23.47
N ARG A 140 -5.94 -4.95 23.09
CA ARG A 140 -7.12 -4.54 22.25
C ARG A 140 -6.89 -4.70 20.74
N GLY A 141 -5.75 -5.27 20.32
CA GLY A 141 -5.29 -5.23 18.94
C GLY A 141 -4.92 -3.81 18.52
N VAL A 142 -4.19 -3.69 17.41
CA VAL A 142 -3.73 -2.40 16.89
C VAL A 142 -4.04 -2.29 15.41
N ILE A 143 -4.43 -1.10 14.96
CA ILE A 143 -4.60 -0.79 13.55
C ILE A 143 -3.44 0.12 13.12
N LEU A 144 -2.50 -0.44 12.34
CA LEU A 144 -1.44 0.33 11.71
C LEU A 144 -1.92 0.85 10.37
N VAL A 145 -2.10 2.16 10.27
CA VAL A 145 -2.54 2.82 9.04
C VAL A 145 -1.32 3.32 8.27
N GLY A 146 -1.16 2.86 7.05
CA GLY A 146 -0.08 3.28 6.16
C GLY A 146 -0.56 3.70 4.79
N ALA A 147 0.37 4.07 3.93
CA ALA A 147 0.13 4.37 2.53
C ALA A 147 0.87 3.39 1.61
N HIS A 148 0.53 3.42 0.31
CA HIS A 148 1.23 2.61 -0.69
C HIS A 148 2.51 3.32 -1.13
N TYR A 149 3.62 2.99 -0.48
CA TYR A 149 4.96 3.42 -0.88
C TYR A 149 5.58 2.45 -1.89
N THR A 150 6.61 2.87 -2.61
CA THR A 150 7.37 2.01 -3.54
C THR A 150 8.02 0.84 -2.82
N THR A 151 8.33 1.00 -1.54
CA THR A 151 8.87 -0.03 -0.62
C THR A 151 7.80 -0.97 -0.03
N LEU A 152 6.57 -1.00 -0.56
CA LEU A 152 5.42 -1.68 0.05
C LEU A 152 5.68 -3.15 0.42
N ASP A 153 6.15 -3.96 -0.51
CA ASP A 153 6.40 -5.38 -0.26
C ASP A 153 7.65 -5.62 0.62
N LEU A 154 8.58 -4.68 0.62
CA LEU A 154 9.70 -4.66 1.56
C LEU A 154 9.23 -4.25 2.97
N GLY A 155 8.23 -3.38 3.08
CA GLY A 155 7.70 -2.87 4.34
C GLY A 155 7.32 -3.97 5.34
N GLY A 156 6.79 -5.10 4.86
CA GLY A 156 6.52 -6.27 5.71
C GLY A 156 7.79 -6.87 6.31
N LEU A 157 8.87 -6.95 5.55
CA LEU A 157 10.19 -7.38 6.05
C LEU A 157 10.78 -6.39 7.05
N LEU A 158 10.68 -5.09 6.75
CA LEU A 158 11.16 -4.03 7.64
C LEU A 158 10.43 -4.06 8.97
N MET A 159 9.10 -4.15 8.94
CA MET A 159 8.27 -4.25 10.14
C MET A 159 8.55 -5.51 10.96
N ALA A 160 8.88 -6.63 10.31
CA ALA A 160 9.18 -7.88 11.01
C ALA A 160 10.42 -7.81 11.93
N GLN A 161 11.28 -6.80 11.77
CA GLN A 161 12.39 -6.52 12.71
C GLN A 161 11.89 -5.97 14.05
N CYS A 162 10.73 -5.32 14.05
CA CYS A 162 10.08 -4.82 15.26
C CYS A 162 8.95 -5.78 15.68
N ARG A 163 7.95 -5.96 14.83
CA ARG A 163 6.81 -6.85 15.07
C ARG A 163 6.23 -7.37 13.76
N ARG A 164 5.89 -8.65 13.71
CA ARG A 164 5.12 -9.20 12.59
C ARG A 164 3.68 -8.71 12.67
N VAL A 165 3.13 -8.33 11.52
CA VAL A 165 1.79 -7.75 11.42
C VAL A 165 0.89 -8.58 10.53
N GLY A 166 -0.41 -8.51 10.74
CA GLY A 166 -1.40 -9.02 9.81
C GLY A 166 -1.57 -8.07 8.62
N VAL A 167 -1.74 -8.60 7.43
CA VAL A 167 -1.96 -7.81 6.22
C VAL A 167 -3.16 -8.32 5.43
N MET A 168 -3.87 -7.39 4.81
CA MET A 168 -4.92 -7.73 3.86
C MET A 168 -4.36 -7.71 2.44
N TYR A 169 -4.78 -8.66 1.61
CA TYR A 169 -4.39 -8.68 0.21
C TYR A 169 -5.56 -8.96 -0.72
N ARG A 170 -5.41 -8.62 -1.96
CA ARG A 170 -6.35 -8.98 -3.04
C ARG A 170 -5.79 -10.17 -3.80
N ALA A 171 -6.56 -11.27 -3.84
CA ALA A 171 -6.19 -12.44 -4.62
C ALA A 171 -5.90 -12.10 -6.09
N ASN A 172 -4.78 -12.55 -6.61
CA ASN A 172 -4.36 -12.32 -7.98
C ASN A 172 -5.20 -13.18 -8.95
N LYS A 173 -5.28 -12.74 -10.20
CA LYS A 173 -5.97 -13.52 -11.24
C LYS A 173 -5.16 -14.74 -11.69
N ASN A 174 -3.84 -14.63 -11.69
CA ASN A 174 -2.92 -15.72 -11.99
C ASN A 174 -2.67 -16.52 -10.70
N PRO A 175 -3.07 -17.80 -10.62
CA PRO A 175 -2.97 -18.60 -9.40
C PRO A 175 -1.52 -18.83 -8.96
N LEU A 176 -0.59 -19.03 -9.89
CA LEU A 176 0.83 -19.20 -9.58
C LEU A 176 1.41 -17.94 -8.96
N PHE A 177 1.12 -16.77 -9.56
CA PHE A 177 1.59 -15.50 -9.01
C PHE A 177 0.96 -15.20 -7.65
N ASP A 178 -0.32 -15.56 -7.46
CA ASP A 178 -1.00 -15.45 -6.17
C ASP A 178 -0.33 -16.29 -5.09
N LEU A 179 0.04 -17.53 -5.42
CA LEU A 179 0.75 -18.43 -4.53
C LEU A 179 2.10 -17.85 -4.09
N ILE A 180 2.87 -17.28 -5.03
CA ILE A 180 4.15 -16.62 -4.72
C ILE A 180 3.94 -15.44 -3.78
N VAL A 181 2.99 -14.53 -4.09
CA VAL A 181 2.71 -13.35 -3.25
C VAL A 181 2.33 -13.77 -1.83
N ARG A 182 1.42 -14.74 -1.68
CA ARG A 182 1.00 -15.22 -0.36
C ARG A 182 2.16 -15.84 0.42
N ASN A 183 2.93 -16.71 -0.21
CA ASN A 183 4.04 -17.40 0.45
C ASN A 183 5.17 -16.43 0.80
N SER A 184 5.44 -15.43 -0.04
CA SER A 184 6.43 -14.40 0.25
C SER A 184 6.03 -13.55 1.46
N ARG A 185 4.77 -13.10 1.52
CA ARG A 185 4.26 -12.30 2.64
C ARG A 185 4.17 -13.10 3.95
N LYS A 186 3.80 -14.39 3.90
CA LYS A 186 3.79 -15.27 5.08
C LYS A 186 5.16 -15.40 5.77
N LYS A 187 6.27 -15.08 5.09
CA LYS A 187 7.60 -15.09 5.72
C LYS A 187 7.75 -13.98 6.77
N PHE A 188 7.09 -12.83 6.58
CA PHE A 188 7.26 -11.62 7.39
C PHE A 188 6.00 -11.19 8.11
N CYS A 189 4.83 -11.53 7.56
CA CYS A 189 3.55 -11.21 8.17
C CYS A 189 3.11 -12.32 9.12
N GLU A 190 2.42 -11.93 10.17
CA GLU A 190 1.81 -12.87 11.13
C GLU A 190 0.63 -13.59 10.47
N THR A 191 -0.17 -12.85 9.71
CA THR A 191 -1.25 -13.41 8.89
C THR A 191 -1.42 -12.65 7.59
N VAL A 192 -1.88 -13.35 6.54
CA VAL A 192 -2.16 -12.80 5.21
C VAL A 192 -3.61 -13.12 4.86
N ILE A 193 -4.50 -12.14 5.01
CA ILE A 193 -5.95 -12.33 4.92
C ILE A 193 -6.45 -11.78 3.57
N GLU A 194 -7.23 -12.56 2.83
CA GLU A 194 -7.88 -12.08 1.61
C GLU A 194 -8.92 -11.01 1.98
N ARG A 195 -8.90 -9.88 1.29
CA ARG A 195 -9.67 -8.66 1.62
C ARG A 195 -11.19 -8.84 1.72
N SER A 196 -11.76 -9.90 1.15
CA SER A 196 -13.18 -10.23 1.32
C SER A 196 -13.48 -10.95 2.62
N ASP A 197 -12.45 -11.43 3.34
CA ASP A 197 -12.60 -12.18 4.59
C ASP A 197 -12.49 -11.26 5.82
N MET A 198 -13.42 -10.31 5.90
CA MET A 198 -13.48 -9.37 7.02
C MET A 198 -13.71 -10.04 8.38
N ARG A 199 -14.28 -11.27 8.40
CA ARG A 199 -14.46 -12.01 9.65
C ARG A 199 -13.12 -12.41 10.26
N SER A 200 -12.20 -12.89 9.44
CA SER A 200 -10.83 -13.22 9.88
C SER A 200 -10.06 -11.98 10.34
N VAL A 201 -10.23 -10.84 9.64
CA VAL A 201 -9.64 -9.56 10.07
C VAL A 201 -10.14 -9.15 11.46
N ILE A 202 -11.46 -9.18 11.66
CA ILE A 202 -12.08 -8.82 12.95
C ILE A 202 -11.62 -9.76 14.06
N ARG A 203 -11.57 -11.07 13.80
CA ARG A 203 -11.07 -12.04 14.78
C ARG A 203 -9.62 -11.75 15.14
N PHE A 204 -8.75 -11.57 14.16
CA PHE A 204 -7.34 -11.29 14.38
C PHE A 204 -7.11 -10.04 15.24
N ILE A 205 -7.88 -8.95 15.01
CA ILE A 205 -7.82 -7.74 15.84
C ILE A 205 -8.33 -8.03 17.25
N LYS A 206 -9.43 -8.77 17.41
CA LYS A 206 -9.97 -9.14 18.73
C LYS A 206 -9.02 -9.99 19.55
N ASP A 207 -8.22 -10.82 18.89
CA ASP A 207 -7.22 -11.69 19.51
C ASP A 207 -5.91 -10.91 19.84
N GLY A 208 -5.94 -9.57 19.78
CA GLY A 208 -4.79 -8.71 20.10
C GLY A 208 -3.80 -8.51 18.95
N GLY A 209 -4.14 -8.92 17.73
CA GLY A 209 -3.29 -8.81 16.55
C GLY A 209 -3.07 -7.36 16.08
N VAL A 210 -1.93 -7.12 15.47
CA VAL A 210 -1.59 -5.83 14.84
C VAL A 210 -1.89 -5.91 13.36
N MET A 211 -2.91 -5.18 12.88
CA MET A 211 -3.37 -5.21 11.49
C MET A 211 -2.90 -3.99 10.71
N TRP A 212 -2.12 -4.20 9.65
CA TRP A 212 -1.77 -3.13 8.71
C TRP A 212 -2.90 -2.90 7.70
N TYR A 213 -3.23 -1.63 7.47
CA TYR A 213 -4.28 -1.20 6.56
C TYR A 213 -3.90 0.09 5.81
N ALA A 214 -4.10 0.12 4.48
CA ALA A 214 -3.82 1.30 3.65
C ALA A 214 -5.10 1.81 2.97
N PRO A 215 -5.65 2.97 3.40
CA PRO A 215 -6.89 3.55 2.87
C PRO A 215 -6.68 4.49 1.68
N ASP A 216 -5.45 4.68 1.23
CA ASP A 216 -5.04 5.71 0.28
C ASP A 216 -5.41 5.45 -1.19
N GLN A 217 -5.98 4.29 -1.52
CA GLN A 217 -6.44 3.98 -2.88
C GLN A 217 -7.95 4.21 -3.05
N ASP A 218 -8.35 4.59 -4.28
CA ASP A 218 -9.74 4.77 -4.66
C ASP A 218 -10.40 3.42 -5.05
N TYR A 219 -11.26 2.91 -4.19
CA TYR A 219 -12.04 1.68 -4.39
C TYR A 219 -13.44 1.94 -4.96
N GLY A 220 -13.76 3.18 -5.32
CA GLY A 220 -15.07 3.61 -5.80
C GLY A 220 -15.97 4.13 -4.67
N PRO A 221 -17.21 4.52 -4.99
CA PRO A 221 -18.08 5.24 -4.05
C PRO A 221 -18.68 4.37 -2.93
N LYS A 222 -18.57 3.02 -3.05
CA LYS A 222 -19.15 2.13 -2.03
C LYS A 222 -18.33 2.17 -0.74
N GLN A 223 -19.00 2.46 0.38
CA GLN A 223 -18.38 2.55 1.71
C GLN A 223 -17.23 3.57 1.77
N ALA A 224 -17.34 4.63 0.98
CA ALA A 224 -16.40 5.75 0.96
C ALA A 224 -17.15 7.06 1.20
N VAL A 225 -16.44 8.00 1.76
CA VAL A 225 -16.84 9.42 1.83
C VAL A 225 -15.85 10.23 1.01
N PHE A 226 -16.30 11.39 0.54
CA PHE A 226 -15.38 12.36 -0.02
C PHE A 226 -14.71 13.13 1.12
N ALA A 227 -13.40 13.09 1.18
CA ALA A 227 -12.58 13.78 2.16
C ALA A 227 -11.33 14.33 1.47
N PRO A 228 -10.80 15.49 1.90
CA PRO A 228 -9.60 16.07 1.32
C PRO A 228 -8.42 15.12 1.40
N PHE A 229 -7.65 15.02 0.31
CA PHE A 229 -6.33 14.45 0.22
C PHE A 229 -5.49 15.39 -0.64
N PHE A 230 -4.48 16.01 -0.03
CA PHE A 230 -3.75 17.16 -0.62
C PHE A 230 -4.70 18.27 -1.09
N GLY A 231 -5.72 18.56 -0.28
CA GLY A 231 -6.73 19.58 -0.59
C GLY A 231 -7.77 19.21 -1.64
N ILE A 232 -7.71 18.00 -2.22
CA ILE A 232 -8.61 17.54 -3.28
C ILE A 232 -9.56 16.50 -2.74
N GLU A 233 -10.87 16.66 -2.99
CA GLU A 233 -11.88 15.69 -2.60
C GLU A 233 -11.58 14.31 -3.22
N ALA A 234 -11.28 13.34 -2.37
CA ALA A 234 -10.94 11.98 -2.75
C ALA A 234 -11.88 10.98 -2.07
N ALA A 235 -12.35 10.00 -2.83
CA ALA A 235 -13.13 8.90 -2.26
C ALA A 235 -12.25 8.09 -1.29
N THR A 236 -12.52 8.24 0.00
CA THR A 236 -11.78 7.63 1.11
C THR A 236 -12.69 6.63 1.83
N ILE A 237 -12.22 5.40 1.97
CA ILE A 237 -12.99 4.32 2.59
C ILE A 237 -13.11 4.50 4.11
N THR A 238 -14.29 4.16 4.66
CA THR A 238 -14.62 4.33 6.08
C THR A 238 -14.50 3.02 6.88
N VAL A 239 -13.54 2.17 6.51
CA VAL A 239 -13.34 0.87 7.17
C VAL A 239 -12.61 1.03 8.50
N ILE A 240 -11.64 1.94 8.61
CA ILE A 240 -10.81 2.12 9.81
C ILE A 240 -11.67 2.44 11.04
N PRO A 241 -12.57 3.43 11.05
CA PRO A 241 -13.45 3.68 12.19
C PRO A 241 -14.26 2.46 12.61
N ARG A 242 -14.71 1.64 11.66
CA ARG A 242 -15.45 0.41 11.94
C ARG A 242 -14.58 -0.66 12.59
N LEU A 243 -13.33 -0.82 12.15
CA LEU A 243 -12.39 -1.75 12.76
C LEU A 243 -12.02 -1.32 14.18
N VAL A 244 -11.82 -0.02 14.41
CA VAL A 244 -11.59 0.51 15.76
C VAL A 244 -12.72 0.15 16.71
N LYS A 245 -13.98 0.33 16.30
CA LYS A 245 -15.18 0.02 17.12
C LYS A 245 -15.28 -1.47 17.48
N VAL A 246 -14.59 -2.37 16.80
CA VAL A 246 -14.63 -3.82 17.08
C VAL A 246 -14.06 -4.15 18.46
N ASN A 247 -12.97 -3.51 18.85
CA ASN A 247 -12.25 -3.82 20.10
C ASN A 247 -11.66 -2.57 20.76
N ASN A 248 -12.15 -1.38 20.38
CA ASN A 248 -11.58 -0.10 20.79
C ASN A 248 -10.05 -0.02 20.54
N SER A 249 -9.62 -0.55 19.40
CA SER A 249 -8.21 -0.69 19.04
C SER A 249 -7.56 0.66 18.77
N PRO A 250 -6.36 0.95 19.29
CA PRO A 250 -5.62 2.15 18.94
C PRO A 250 -5.23 2.15 17.45
N VAL A 251 -5.18 3.36 16.88
CA VAL A 251 -4.73 3.61 15.50
C VAL A 251 -3.39 4.31 15.54
N LEU A 252 -2.38 3.76 14.87
CA LEU A 252 -1.07 4.38 14.70
C LEU A 252 -0.78 4.53 13.21
N ILE A 253 -0.04 5.56 12.86
CA ILE A 253 0.41 5.76 11.47
C ILE A 253 1.75 5.06 11.28
N LEU A 254 1.85 4.29 10.20
CA LEU A 254 3.08 3.60 9.79
C LEU A 254 3.55 4.16 8.46
N SER A 255 4.79 4.59 8.40
CA SER A 255 5.49 4.88 7.15
C SER A 255 6.82 4.13 7.06
N HIS A 256 7.27 3.85 5.86
CA HIS A 256 8.56 3.20 5.61
C HIS A 256 9.16 3.72 4.30
N HIS A 257 10.43 4.08 4.36
CA HIS A 257 11.11 4.76 3.25
C HIS A 257 12.53 4.24 3.10
N ARG A 258 13.05 4.34 1.88
CA ARG A 258 14.48 4.20 1.59
C ARG A 258 15.17 5.50 1.95
N LYS A 259 16.27 5.41 2.69
CA LYS A 259 17.13 6.56 3.00
C LYS A 259 17.90 7.00 1.75
N PRO A 260 18.23 8.29 1.61
CA PRO A 260 19.09 8.76 0.53
C PRO A 260 20.44 8.00 0.49
N ASN A 261 21.07 8.00 -0.69
CA ASN A 261 22.42 7.47 -0.88
C ASN A 261 22.61 6.00 -0.43
N ASN A 262 21.58 5.18 -0.58
CA ASN A 262 21.60 3.78 -0.15
C ASN A 262 21.91 3.60 1.35
N GLY A 263 21.57 4.59 2.17
CA GLY A 263 21.75 4.58 3.63
C GLY A 263 20.85 3.59 4.40
N GLY A 264 20.20 2.66 3.71
CA GLY A 264 19.26 1.71 4.30
C GLY A 264 17.82 2.21 4.29
N TYR A 265 17.08 1.85 5.31
CA TYR A 265 15.63 2.11 5.40
C TYR A 265 15.28 2.73 6.74
N ILE A 266 14.18 3.46 6.75
CA ILE A 266 13.57 4.00 7.96
C ILE A 266 12.13 3.51 8.05
N VAL A 267 11.73 3.05 9.22
CA VAL A 267 10.35 2.73 9.59
C VAL A 267 9.95 3.70 10.68
N SER A 268 8.85 4.42 10.49
CA SER A 268 8.36 5.38 11.48
C SER A 268 6.95 4.98 11.92
N ILE A 269 6.74 4.92 13.23
CA ILE A 269 5.48 4.56 13.88
C ILE A 269 5.07 5.71 14.78
N SER A 270 3.91 6.31 14.52
CA SER A 270 3.41 7.44 15.31
C SER A 270 2.96 7.02 16.71
N GLU A 271 2.73 8.00 17.57
CA GLU A 271 1.87 7.83 18.74
C GLU A 271 0.44 7.43 18.29
N PRO A 272 -0.36 6.82 19.18
CA PRO A 272 -1.76 6.57 18.92
C PRO A 272 -2.52 7.85 18.55
N VAL A 273 -3.36 7.79 17.53
CA VAL A 273 -4.21 8.90 17.10
C VAL A 273 -5.25 9.14 18.17
N LYS A 274 -5.11 10.26 18.92
CA LYS A 274 -6.00 10.64 20.03
C LYS A 274 -7.41 10.95 19.52
N ASP A 275 -8.44 10.70 20.33
CA ASP A 275 -9.85 11.02 20.04
C ASP A 275 -10.31 10.53 18.65
N TYR A 276 -9.97 9.29 18.32
CA TYR A 276 -10.34 8.65 17.08
C TYR A 276 -11.01 7.28 17.34
N PRO A 277 -12.13 6.95 16.69
CA PRO A 277 -12.87 7.78 15.73
C PRO A 277 -13.81 8.80 16.41
N THR A 278 -14.10 9.91 15.72
CA THR A 278 -15.01 10.97 16.22
C THR A 278 -16.50 10.61 16.07
N GLY A 279 -16.81 9.59 15.29
CA GLY A 279 -18.18 9.23 14.89
C GLY A 279 -18.66 9.93 13.62
N ASN A 280 -17.90 10.86 13.07
CA ASN A 280 -18.17 11.48 11.78
C ASN A 280 -17.21 10.93 10.71
N ASP A 281 -17.72 10.11 9.81
CA ASP A 281 -16.92 9.41 8.79
C ASP A 281 -16.06 10.35 7.93
N ARG A 282 -16.58 11.57 7.59
CA ARG A 282 -15.81 12.56 6.81
C ARG A 282 -14.69 13.18 7.63
N ALA A 283 -14.95 13.55 8.87
CA ALA A 283 -13.94 14.10 9.77
C ALA A 283 -12.82 13.07 10.04
N ASP A 284 -13.20 11.82 10.29
CA ASP A 284 -12.29 10.72 10.51
C ASP A 284 -11.42 10.44 9.27
N ALA A 285 -12.03 10.42 8.09
CA ALA A 285 -11.30 10.24 6.82
C ALA A 285 -10.36 11.41 6.53
N THR A 286 -10.80 12.66 6.77
CA THR A 286 -9.98 13.87 6.62
C THR A 286 -8.75 13.81 7.50
N ARG A 287 -8.93 13.40 8.77
CA ARG A 287 -7.82 13.30 9.72
C ARG A 287 -6.79 12.25 9.32
N ILE A 288 -7.24 11.05 8.92
CA ILE A 288 -6.33 10.01 8.43
C ILE A 288 -5.61 10.45 7.17
N ASN A 289 -6.31 11.06 6.21
CA ASN A 289 -5.68 11.59 5.00
C ASN A 289 -4.60 12.61 5.34
N ALA A 290 -4.87 13.58 6.23
CA ALA A 290 -3.89 14.59 6.63
C ALA A 290 -2.62 13.99 7.29
N LEU A 291 -2.78 12.96 8.13
CA LEU A 291 -1.66 12.25 8.72
C LEU A 291 -0.83 11.50 7.67
N LEU A 292 -1.48 10.84 6.71
CA LEU A 292 -0.78 10.19 5.60
C LEU A 292 -0.08 11.20 4.68
N GLU A 293 -0.71 12.35 4.39
CA GLU A 293 -0.09 13.44 3.62
C GLU A 293 1.21 13.94 4.27
N SER A 294 1.19 14.13 5.58
CA SER A 294 2.36 14.54 6.36
C SER A 294 3.53 13.55 6.19
N GLU A 295 3.25 12.24 6.21
CA GLU A 295 4.27 11.22 5.97
C GLU A 295 4.73 11.17 4.51
N ILE A 296 3.81 11.30 3.55
CA ILE A 296 4.12 11.32 2.12
C ILE A 296 5.01 12.52 1.75
N ARG A 297 4.78 13.69 2.35
CA ARG A 297 5.57 14.90 2.08
C ARG A 297 7.04 14.80 2.50
N LYS A 298 7.39 13.87 3.40
CA LYS A 298 8.80 13.62 3.80
C LYS A 298 9.63 13.03 2.66
N TYR A 299 9.03 12.11 1.87
CA TYR A 299 9.65 11.40 0.74
C TYR A 299 8.65 11.25 -0.40
N PRO A 300 8.23 12.37 -1.03
CA PRO A 300 7.12 12.36 -1.98
C PRO A 300 7.39 11.50 -3.22
N GLU A 301 8.65 11.33 -3.64
CA GLU A 301 9.04 10.48 -4.76
C GLU A 301 8.79 8.98 -4.51
N GLN A 302 8.72 8.56 -3.24
CA GLN A 302 8.53 7.16 -2.87
C GLN A 302 7.05 6.78 -2.68
N TYR A 303 6.11 7.71 -2.83
CA TYR A 303 4.69 7.37 -2.83
C TYR A 303 4.23 6.88 -4.22
N MET A 304 3.32 5.92 -4.26
CA MET A 304 2.82 5.31 -5.51
C MET A 304 1.87 6.23 -6.29
N TRP A 305 2.35 7.38 -6.80
CA TRP A 305 1.58 8.30 -7.63
C TRP A 305 1.05 7.71 -8.94
N LEU A 306 1.44 6.48 -9.29
CA LEU A 306 1.00 5.76 -10.50
C LEU A 306 -0.43 5.26 -10.40
N HIS A 307 -1.09 5.36 -9.24
CA HIS A 307 -2.48 4.99 -9.02
C HIS A 307 -3.44 6.15 -9.27
N ARG A 308 -4.65 5.85 -9.74
CA ARG A 308 -5.70 6.85 -9.97
C ARG A 308 -6.42 7.17 -8.66
N LYS A 309 -5.81 7.93 -7.77
CA LYS A 309 -6.35 8.29 -6.45
C LYS A 309 -7.67 9.06 -6.54
N PHE A 310 -7.82 9.94 -7.52
CA PHE A 310 -8.99 10.81 -7.69
C PHE A 310 -9.91 10.33 -8.81
N LYS A 311 -10.06 9.02 -9.00
CA LYS A 311 -10.86 8.43 -10.09
C LYS A 311 -12.35 8.64 -9.87
N THR A 312 -12.81 8.47 -8.64
CA THR A 312 -14.19 8.70 -8.22
C THR A 312 -14.34 10.15 -7.80
N ARG A 313 -15.30 10.86 -8.40
CA ARG A 313 -15.54 12.26 -8.12
C ARG A 313 -16.89 12.45 -7.45
N PRO A 314 -17.07 13.53 -6.66
CA PRO A 314 -18.37 13.99 -6.24
C PRO A 314 -19.34 14.13 -7.42
N GLU A 315 -20.64 14.05 -7.15
CA GLU A 315 -21.66 14.25 -8.17
C GLU A 315 -21.57 15.66 -8.75
N GLY A 316 -21.67 15.75 -10.07
CA GLY A 316 -21.53 17.01 -10.81
C GLY A 316 -20.10 17.44 -11.13
N GLU A 317 -19.09 16.77 -10.58
CA GLU A 317 -17.69 17.09 -10.89
C GLU A 317 -17.14 16.30 -12.08
N ASP A 318 -16.30 16.95 -12.87
CA ASP A 318 -15.63 16.36 -14.02
C ASP A 318 -14.61 15.29 -13.66
N ARG A 319 -14.37 14.39 -14.61
CA ARG A 319 -13.34 13.35 -14.47
C ARG A 319 -11.95 13.96 -14.55
N ILE A 320 -11.14 13.71 -13.57
CA ILE A 320 -9.74 14.13 -13.54
C ILE A 320 -8.87 13.32 -14.54
N TYR A 321 -9.10 12.02 -14.62
CA TYR A 321 -8.32 11.18 -15.54
C TYR A 321 -9.06 10.93 -16.84
N PRO A 322 -8.36 10.99 -17.99
CA PRO A 322 -8.96 10.70 -19.28
C PRO A 322 -9.51 9.27 -19.35
N LYS A 323 -10.52 9.06 -20.20
CA LYS A 323 -11.03 7.72 -20.52
C LYS A 323 -9.85 6.84 -21.01
N LYS A 324 -9.84 5.57 -20.61
CA LYS A 324 -8.95 4.59 -21.26
C LYS A 324 -9.31 4.54 -22.75
N ARG A 325 -8.35 4.86 -23.58
CA ARG A 325 -8.44 4.49 -25.01
C ARG A 325 -8.34 2.98 -25.13
#